data_57da3813243918e3e850ca73b42f5086
#
_entry.id   57da3813243918e3e850ca73b42f5086
#
_cell.length_a   1.000
_cell.length_b   1.000
_cell.length_c   1.000
_cell.angle_alpha   90.00
_cell.angle_beta   90.00
_cell.angle_gamma   90.00
#
_symmetry.space_group_name_H-M   'P 1'
#
loop_
_entity.id
_entity.type
_entity.pdbx_description
1 polymer ?
#
loop_
_entity_poly.entity_id
_entity_poly.type
_entity_poly.pdbx_seq_one_letter_code
_entity_poly.pdbx_strand_id
1 'polypeptide(L)'
;MQTATKTPWDFLSKYKDIDFSCEWPTVPEMFFITTKRFPERPCFTDFEGEGGSKNTLSYSQVEQKLKELASWLTEKGIQKGDRIAVSGKNSPQWGLVFLASLAAGATICPIDYALHEEEIKNLLNTAKPKFFFVDEEKFPTFDAQNAEYKVYSLSPKFPEKYVYSLKPNSIEHDFQSAKEDDLAAILLQAEQQEIQKA
;
A
#
# COMPACT_ATOMS: atom_id res chain seq x y z
N MET A 1 -17.62 -32.89 -26.99
CA MET A 1 -17.05 -32.37 -25.74
C MET A 1 -16.12 -31.22 -26.10
N GLN A 2 -16.52 -29.98 -25.88
CA GLN A 2 -15.59 -28.86 -26.02
C GLN A 2 -14.58 -28.95 -24.89
N THR A 3 -13.30 -29.17 -25.23
CA THR A 3 -12.19 -29.05 -24.29
C THR A 3 -12.17 -27.60 -23.81
N ALA A 4 -12.52 -27.36 -22.54
CA ALA A 4 -12.41 -26.03 -21.93
C ALA A 4 -10.99 -25.51 -22.14
N THR A 5 -10.86 -24.38 -22.82
CA THR A 5 -9.55 -23.76 -23.08
C THR A 5 -8.96 -23.38 -21.74
N LYS A 6 -7.80 -23.98 -21.40
CA LYS A 6 -7.11 -23.72 -20.16
C LYS A 6 -6.68 -22.26 -20.08
N THR A 7 -7.16 -21.52 -19.10
CA THR A 7 -6.81 -20.11 -18.89
C THR A 7 -5.65 -19.97 -17.91
N PRO A 8 -4.89 -18.85 -17.95
CA PRO A 8 -3.85 -18.58 -16.95
C PRO A 8 -4.36 -18.56 -15.51
N TRP A 9 -5.67 -18.41 -15.30
CA TRP A 9 -6.35 -18.25 -14.01
C TRP A 9 -6.91 -19.55 -13.43
N ASP A 10 -6.87 -20.66 -14.17
CA ASP A 10 -7.44 -21.96 -13.75
C ASP A 10 -6.89 -22.45 -12.41
N PHE A 11 -5.70 -21.98 -12.02
CA PHE A 11 -5.12 -22.30 -10.72
C PHE A 11 -5.93 -21.75 -9.53
N LEU A 12 -6.70 -20.71 -9.73
CA LEU A 12 -7.52 -20.08 -8.67
C LEU A 12 -8.63 -21.00 -8.18
N SER A 13 -9.11 -21.95 -9.01
CA SER A 13 -10.13 -22.93 -8.62
C SER A 13 -9.75 -23.73 -7.37
N LYS A 14 -8.46 -23.91 -7.08
CA LYS A 14 -7.97 -24.61 -5.90
C LYS A 14 -8.07 -23.82 -4.61
N TYR A 15 -8.26 -22.50 -4.72
CA TYR A 15 -8.26 -21.54 -3.60
C TYR A 15 -9.66 -20.98 -3.36
N LYS A 16 -10.57 -21.14 -4.33
CA LYS A 16 -11.96 -20.69 -4.20
C LYS A 16 -12.64 -21.42 -3.05
N ASP A 17 -13.45 -20.70 -2.27
CA ASP A 17 -14.14 -21.14 -1.06
C ASP A 17 -13.21 -21.55 0.12
N ILE A 18 -11.90 -21.34 -0.04
CA ILE A 18 -10.90 -21.54 1.00
C ILE A 18 -10.21 -20.21 1.32
N ASP A 19 -9.66 -19.54 0.32
CA ASP A 19 -8.87 -18.32 0.45
C ASP A 19 -9.60 -17.08 -0.08
N PHE A 20 -10.67 -17.25 -0.84
CA PHE A 20 -11.59 -16.20 -1.29
C PHE A 20 -12.94 -16.82 -1.66
N SER A 21 -14.01 -16.03 -1.57
CA SER A 21 -15.39 -16.50 -1.84
C SER A 21 -16.07 -15.81 -3.03
N CYS A 22 -15.55 -14.68 -3.46
CA CYS A 22 -16.08 -13.87 -4.55
C CYS A 22 -15.82 -14.47 -5.94
N GLU A 23 -16.26 -13.84 -7.02
CA GLU A 23 -15.94 -14.30 -8.38
C GLU A 23 -14.43 -14.29 -8.62
N TRP A 24 -13.78 -13.22 -8.20
CA TRP A 24 -12.32 -13.04 -8.23
C TRP A 24 -11.78 -12.73 -6.83
N PRO A 25 -10.53 -13.14 -6.52
CA PRO A 25 -9.89 -12.73 -5.28
C PRO A 25 -9.61 -11.22 -5.30
N THR A 26 -9.73 -10.59 -4.14
CA THR A 26 -9.26 -9.22 -3.93
C THR A 26 -7.73 -9.14 -4.08
N VAL A 27 -7.18 -7.92 -4.18
CA VAL A 27 -5.73 -7.73 -4.30
C VAL A 27 -4.95 -8.36 -3.14
N PRO A 28 -5.34 -8.18 -1.85
CA PRO A 28 -4.69 -8.87 -0.74
C PRO A 28 -4.81 -10.40 -0.82
N GLU A 29 -6.00 -10.95 -1.12
CA GLU A 29 -6.21 -12.39 -1.25
C GLU A 29 -5.34 -12.98 -2.36
N MET A 30 -5.25 -12.31 -3.53
CA MET A 30 -4.36 -12.72 -4.62
C MET A 30 -2.89 -12.72 -4.19
N PHE A 31 -2.48 -11.73 -3.38
CA PHE A 31 -1.13 -11.68 -2.83
C PHE A 31 -0.87 -12.88 -1.91
N PHE A 32 -1.78 -13.18 -0.98
CA PHE A 32 -1.65 -14.33 -0.07
C PHE A 32 -1.65 -15.67 -0.81
N ILE A 33 -2.51 -15.86 -1.82
CA ILE A 33 -2.51 -17.03 -2.69
C ILE A 33 -1.15 -17.15 -3.40
N THR A 34 -0.59 -16.05 -3.89
CA THR A 34 0.72 -16.05 -4.56
C THR A 34 1.83 -16.42 -3.59
N THR A 35 1.79 -15.92 -2.36
CA THR A 35 2.75 -16.30 -1.30
C THR A 35 2.68 -17.79 -0.98
N LYS A 36 1.49 -18.36 -0.83
CA LYS A 36 1.31 -19.81 -0.62
C LYS A 36 1.92 -20.64 -1.76
N ARG A 37 1.86 -20.14 -3.00
CA ARG A 37 2.42 -20.83 -4.17
C ARG A 37 3.92 -20.69 -4.30
N PHE A 38 4.47 -19.54 -3.92
CA PHE A 38 5.86 -19.16 -4.23
C PHE A 38 6.54 -18.42 -3.07
N PRO A 39 6.54 -18.97 -1.84
CA PRO A 39 6.99 -18.23 -0.65
C PRO A 39 8.41 -17.70 -0.75
N GLU A 40 9.32 -18.47 -1.36
CA GLU A 40 10.74 -18.15 -1.42
C GLU A 40 11.15 -17.37 -2.68
N ARG A 41 10.22 -17.14 -3.61
CA ARG A 41 10.56 -16.34 -4.80
C ARG A 41 10.74 -14.88 -4.46
N PRO A 42 11.61 -14.14 -5.19
CA PRO A 42 11.72 -12.70 -5.09
C PRO A 42 10.37 -12.03 -5.33
N CYS A 43 9.99 -11.12 -4.44
CA CYS A 43 8.77 -10.31 -4.54
C CYS A 43 9.12 -8.85 -4.78
N PHE A 44 9.81 -8.22 -3.84
CA PHE A 44 10.26 -6.84 -3.94
C PHE A 44 11.78 -6.74 -3.92
N THR A 45 12.33 -5.88 -4.77
CA THR A 45 13.76 -5.57 -4.77
C THR A 45 13.95 -4.07 -4.62
N ASP A 46 14.65 -3.69 -3.56
CA ASP A 46 15.15 -2.33 -3.37
C ASP A 46 16.56 -2.25 -3.98
N PHE A 47 16.72 -1.41 -4.99
CA PHE A 47 18.01 -1.21 -5.66
C PHE A 47 18.85 -0.11 -4.99
N GLU A 48 18.20 0.72 -4.16
CA GLU A 48 18.79 1.83 -3.43
C GLU A 48 18.62 1.63 -1.91
N GLY A 49 18.67 0.39 -1.45
CA GLY A 49 18.51 0.04 -0.05
C GLY A 49 19.58 0.66 0.85
N GLU A 50 19.48 0.40 2.13
CA GLU A 50 20.39 0.97 3.15
C GLU A 50 21.86 0.80 2.77
N GLY A 51 22.60 1.92 2.74
CA GLY A 51 24.00 1.94 2.30
C GLY A 51 24.20 1.78 0.80
N GLY A 52 23.15 1.95 -0.05
CA GLY A 52 23.22 1.78 -1.50
C GLY A 52 23.28 0.32 -1.93
N SER A 53 22.96 -0.62 -1.04
CA SER A 53 22.97 -2.05 -1.33
C SER A 53 21.64 -2.53 -1.88
N LYS A 54 21.71 -3.44 -2.85
CA LYS A 54 20.52 -4.14 -3.33
C LYS A 54 19.97 -5.07 -2.24
N ASN A 55 18.70 -4.90 -1.88
CA ASN A 55 18.00 -5.79 -0.98
C ASN A 55 16.77 -6.40 -1.65
N THR A 56 16.62 -7.72 -1.58
CA THR A 56 15.50 -8.44 -2.16
C THR A 56 14.73 -9.18 -1.08
N LEU A 57 13.42 -8.94 -1.01
CA LEU A 57 12.51 -9.63 -0.11
C LEU A 57 11.75 -10.72 -0.88
N SER A 58 11.63 -11.90 -0.29
CA SER A 58 10.78 -12.96 -0.82
C SER A 58 9.29 -12.67 -0.54
N TYR A 59 8.38 -13.41 -1.18
CA TYR A 59 6.95 -13.29 -0.93
C TYR A 59 6.61 -13.52 0.54
N SER A 60 7.21 -14.52 1.20
CA SER A 60 6.99 -14.79 2.63
C SER A 60 7.47 -13.64 3.53
N GLN A 61 8.60 -13.02 3.21
CA GLN A 61 9.10 -11.87 3.95
C GLN A 61 8.22 -10.62 3.77
N VAL A 62 7.71 -10.40 2.55
CA VAL A 62 6.77 -9.29 2.29
C VAL A 62 5.43 -9.55 2.99
N GLU A 63 4.93 -10.78 2.99
CA GLU A 63 3.70 -11.14 3.72
C GLU A 63 3.81 -10.84 5.21
N GLN A 64 4.93 -11.21 5.84
CA GLN A 64 5.15 -10.89 7.25
C GLN A 64 5.10 -9.39 7.51
N LYS A 65 5.83 -8.58 6.70
CA LYS A 65 5.82 -7.12 6.82
C LYS A 65 4.44 -6.51 6.54
N LEU A 66 3.71 -7.09 5.60
CA LEU A 66 2.34 -6.68 5.29
C LEU A 66 1.43 -6.88 6.50
N LYS A 67 1.47 -8.06 7.12
CA LYS A 67 0.68 -8.39 8.32
C LYS A 67 1.03 -7.47 9.49
N GLU A 68 2.32 -7.22 9.72
CA GLU A 68 2.79 -6.28 10.74
C GLU A 68 2.24 -4.87 10.50
N LEU A 69 2.37 -4.35 9.29
CA LEU A 69 1.92 -2.98 8.97
C LEU A 69 0.39 -2.87 8.99
N ALA A 70 -0.33 -3.85 8.43
CA ALA A 70 -1.80 -3.83 8.44
C ALA A 70 -2.35 -3.89 9.87
N SER A 71 -1.80 -4.74 10.74
CA SER A 71 -2.16 -4.81 12.16
C SER A 71 -1.86 -3.49 12.87
N TRP A 72 -0.70 -2.89 12.61
CA TRP A 72 -0.36 -1.59 13.17
C TRP A 72 -1.33 -0.49 12.71
N LEU A 73 -1.73 -0.48 11.43
CA LEU A 73 -2.72 0.47 10.90
C LEU A 73 -4.06 0.34 11.66
N THR A 74 -4.53 -0.89 11.87
CA THR A 74 -5.76 -1.18 12.61
C THR A 74 -5.63 -0.73 14.08
N GLU A 75 -4.52 -1.03 14.77
CA GLU A 75 -4.26 -0.56 16.14
C GLU A 75 -4.21 0.96 16.25
N LYS A 76 -3.77 1.67 15.20
CA LYS A 76 -3.77 3.14 15.13
C LYS A 76 -5.11 3.74 14.73
N GLY A 77 -6.15 2.92 14.63
CA GLY A 77 -7.53 3.34 14.42
C GLY A 77 -7.93 3.48 12.95
N ILE A 78 -7.22 2.85 12.05
CA ILE A 78 -7.68 2.70 10.66
C ILE A 78 -8.85 1.72 10.65
N GLN A 79 -9.94 2.15 10.03
CA GLN A 79 -11.16 1.38 9.85
C GLN A 79 -11.45 1.22 8.37
N LYS A 80 -12.34 0.28 8.05
CA LYS A 80 -12.81 0.05 6.68
C LYS A 80 -13.32 1.35 6.04
N GLY A 81 -12.80 1.65 4.85
CA GLY A 81 -13.14 2.85 4.09
C GLY A 81 -12.37 4.13 4.49
N ASP A 82 -11.57 4.09 5.55
CA ASP A 82 -10.62 5.16 5.82
C ASP A 82 -9.62 5.30 4.69
N ARG A 83 -9.10 6.51 4.49
CA ARG A 83 -8.16 6.79 3.41
C ARG A 83 -6.74 6.90 3.94
N ILE A 84 -5.83 6.31 3.18
CA ILE A 84 -4.38 6.41 3.41
C ILE A 84 -3.76 6.95 2.12
N ALA A 85 -3.03 8.05 2.20
CA ALA A 85 -2.31 8.60 1.06
C ALA A 85 -0.86 8.07 1.06
N VAL A 86 -0.31 7.90 -0.14
CA VAL A 86 1.09 7.54 -0.34
C VAL A 86 1.67 8.32 -1.52
N SER A 87 2.84 8.93 -1.31
CA SER A 87 3.59 9.64 -2.37
C SER A 87 5.07 9.35 -2.22
N GLY A 88 5.66 8.79 -3.27
CA GLY A 88 7.07 8.42 -3.26
C GLY A 88 7.50 7.74 -4.54
N LYS A 89 8.80 7.58 -4.72
CA LYS A 89 9.38 6.80 -5.80
C LYS A 89 8.93 5.34 -5.70
N ASN A 90 8.93 4.65 -6.84
CA ASN A 90 8.64 3.21 -6.87
C ASN A 90 9.66 2.46 -5.99
N SER A 91 9.18 1.89 -4.91
CA SER A 91 10.00 1.21 -3.91
C SER A 91 9.23 0.07 -3.24
N PRO A 92 9.93 -0.90 -2.62
CA PRO A 92 9.30 -1.94 -1.80
C PRO A 92 8.43 -1.35 -0.68
N GLN A 93 8.84 -0.24 -0.09
CA GLN A 93 8.13 0.47 0.97
C GLN A 93 6.79 1.00 0.48
N TRP A 94 6.78 1.62 -0.70
CA TRP A 94 5.55 2.10 -1.34
C TRP A 94 4.58 0.93 -1.62
N GLY A 95 5.11 -0.15 -2.21
CA GLY A 95 4.32 -1.35 -2.49
C GLY A 95 3.77 -2.01 -1.23
N LEU A 96 4.54 -2.01 -0.13
CA LEU A 96 4.08 -2.52 1.16
C LEU A 96 2.94 -1.67 1.73
N VAL A 97 3.05 -0.33 1.71
CA VAL A 97 1.98 0.57 2.17
C VAL A 97 0.71 0.33 1.36
N PHE A 98 0.83 0.19 0.04
CA PHE A 98 -0.32 -0.10 -0.83
C PHE A 98 -1.04 -1.38 -0.39
N LEU A 99 -0.32 -2.50 -0.31
CA LEU A 99 -0.89 -3.80 0.05
C LEU A 99 -1.44 -3.83 1.49
N ALA A 100 -0.69 -3.26 2.44
CA ALA A 100 -1.10 -3.24 3.85
C ALA A 100 -2.33 -2.36 4.09
N SER A 101 -2.47 -1.25 3.37
CA SER A 101 -3.67 -0.41 3.43
C SER A 101 -4.91 -1.17 2.98
N LEU A 102 -4.82 -1.89 1.87
CA LEU A 102 -5.92 -2.72 1.37
C LEU A 102 -6.24 -3.87 2.33
N ALA A 103 -5.23 -4.53 2.90
CA ALA A 103 -5.42 -5.59 3.89
C ALA A 103 -6.08 -5.07 5.18
N ALA A 104 -5.80 -3.83 5.60
CA ALA A 104 -6.46 -3.17 6.72
C ALA A 104 -7.87 -2.65 6.38
N GLY A 105 -8.38 -2.88 5.16
CA GLY A 105 -9.68 -2.41 4.70
C GLY A 105 -9.73 -0.92 4.35
N ALA A 106 -8.61 -0.25 4.29
CA ALA A 106 -8.52 1.17 3.91
C ALA A 106 -8.53 1.35 2.39
N THR A 107 -8.95 2.54 1.95
CA THR A 107 -8.83 2.99 0.57
C THR A 107 -7.51 3.72 0.38
N ILE A 108 -6.67 3.26 -0.56
CA ILE A 108 -5.39 3.90 -0.84
C ILE A 108 -5.56 5.07 -1.80
N CYS A 109 -4.86 6.18 -1.55
CA CYS A 109 -4.81 7.36 -2.40
C CYS A 109 -3.36 7.59 -2.88
N PRO A 110 -2.95 6.97 -3.99
CA PRO A 110 -1.64 7.23 -4.58
C PRO A 110 -1.57 8.67 -5.11
N ILE A 111 -0.50 9.37 -4.76
CA ILE A 111 -0.22 10.74 -5.21
C ILE A 111 1.12 10.73 -5.93
N ASP A 112 1.18 11.34 -7.11
CA ASP A 112 2.41 11.43 -7.88
C ASP A 112 3.49 12.18 -7.09
N TYR A 113 4.65 11.54 -6.91
CA TYR A 113 5.76 12.11 -6.16
C TYR A 113 6.43 13.29 -6.87
N ALA A 114 6.26 13.40 -8.20
CA ALA A 114 6.84 14.49 -9.00
C ALA A 114 6.11 15.81 -8.82
N LEU A 115 4.90 15.81 -8.23
CA LEU A 115 4.13 17.02 -7.97
C LEU A 115 4.83 17.93 -6.96
N HIS A 116 4.62 19.24 -7.09
CA HIS A 116 5.07 20.21 -6.10
C HIS A 116 4.29 20.05 -4.78
N GLU A 117 4.89 20.49 -3.68
CA GLU A 117 4.31 20.34 -2.33
C GLU A 117 2.91 20.96 -2.21
N GLU A 118 2.66 22.10 -2.85
CA GLU A 118 1.34 22.75 -2.84
C GLU A 118 0.28 21.92 -3.57
N GLU A 119 0.64 21.28 -4.67
CA GLU A 119 -0.26 20.39 -5.41
C GLU A 119 -0.60 19.16 -4.56
N ILE A 120 0.42 18.55 -3.91
CA ILE A 120 0.23 17.44 -2.99
C ILE A 120 -0.69 17.86 -1.83
N LYS A 121 -0.50 19.04 -1.25
CA LYS A 121 -1.38 19.55 -0.18
C LYS A 121 -2.84 19.68 -0.65
N ASN A 122 -3.06 20.19 -1.85
CA ASN A 122 -4.41 20.31 -2.42
C ASN A 122 -5.06 18.94 -2.59
N LEU A 123 -4.30 17.95 -3.08
CA LEU A 123 -4.78 16.58 -3.23
C LEU A 123 -5.05 15.93 -1.86
N LEU A 124 -4.20 16.14 -0.85
CA LEU A 124 -4.42 15.67 0.52
C LEU A 124 -5.67 16.30 1.15
N ASN A 125 -5.90 17.60 0.95
CA ASN A 125 -7.11 18.29 1.40
C ASN A 125 -8.38 17.72 0.75
N THR A 126 -8.30 17.27 -0.49
CA THR A 126 -9.41 16.61 -1.20
C THR A 126 -9.58 15.17 -0.74
N ALA A 127 -8.49 14.42 -0.64
CA ALA A 127 -8.51 13.03 -0.21
C ALA A 127 -8.90 12.86 1.25
N LYS A 128 -8.54 13.82 2.12
CA LYS A 128 -8.71 13.77 3.59
C LYS A 128 -8.26 12.43 4.17
N PRO A 129 -6.99 12.04 3.97
CA PRO A 129 -6.49 10.79 4.50
C PRO A 129 -6.29 10.88 6.01
N LYS A 130 -6.37 9.76 6.74
CA LYS A 130 -5.94 9.69 8.13
C LYS A 130 -4.41 9.64 8.25
N PHE A 131 -3.76 8.94 7.32
CA PHE A 131 -2.32 8.78 7.29
C PHE A 131 -1.77 9.13 5.90
N PHE A 132 -0.59 9.72 5.89
CA PHE A 132 0.17 10.03 4.69
C PHE A 132 1.57 9.46 4.79
N PHE A 133 1.92 8.55 3.89
CA PHE A 133 3.26 7.98 3.76
C PHE A 133 3.99 8.70 2.63
N VAL A 134 5.19 9.21 2.90
CA VAL A 134 5.90 10.07 1.95
C VAL A 134 7.41 9.83 1.95
N ASP A 135 8.05 10.07 0.80
CA ASP A 135 9.50 9.97 0.63
C ASP A 135 10.26 11.01 1.43
N GLU A 136 11.56 10.70 1.64
CA GLU A 136 12.49 11.48 2.47
C GLU A 136 12.61 12.96 2.08
N GLU A 137 12.53 13.25 0.76
CA GLU A 137 12.69 14.62 0.25
C GLU A 137 11.58 15.55 0.75
N LYS A 138 10.37 15.04 0.87
CA LYS A 138 9.18 15.81 1.25
C LYS A 138 8.74 15.56 2.70
N PHE A 139 9.22 14.49 3.33
CA PHE A 139 8.83 14.13 4.69
C PHE A 139 8.96 15.29 5.70
N PRO A 140 10.09 16.05 5.76
CA PRO A 140 10.23 17.13 6.74
C PRO A 140 9.17 18.23 6.57
N THR A 141 8.83 18.58 5.33
CA THR A 141 7.84 19.60 5.02
C THR A 141 6.45 19.21 5.52
N PHE A 142 6.04 17.97 5.28
CA PHE A 142 4.70 17.50 5.66
C PHE A 142 4.60 17.13 7.15
N ASP A 143 5.68 16.61 7.76
CA ASP A 143 5.71 16.26 9.17
C ASP A 143 5.69 17.50 10.09
N ALA A 144 6.27 18.61 9.66
CA ALA A 144 6.27 19.87 10.38
C ALA A 144 4.90 20.61 10.38
N GLN A 145 3.96 20.18 9.53
CA GLN A 145 2.65 20.81 9.41
C GLN A 145 1.69 20.26 10.48
N ASN A 146 0.94 21.17 11.09
CA ASN A 146 -0.16 20.79 11.98
C ASN A 146 -1.38 20.41 11.13
N ALA A 147 -1.33 19.23 10.51
CA ALA A 147 -2.34 18.73 9.59
C ALA A 147 -3.33 17.79 10.31
N GLU A 148 -4.50 17.60 9.72
CA GLU A 148 -5.51 16.64 10.21
C GLU A 148 -5.10 15.17 10.00
N TYR A 149 -4.02 14.91 9.26
CA TYR A 149 -3.46 13.58 9.00
C TYR A 149 -2.10 13.39 9.68
N LYS A 150 -1.74 12.15 9.98
CA LYS A 150 -0.42 11.80 10.51
C LYS A 150 0.52 11.42 9.38
N VAL A 151 1.76 11.88 9.46
CA VAL A 151 2.78 11.66 8.43
C VAL A 151 3.76 10.57 8.87
N TYR A 152 4.08 9.67 7.93
CA TYR A 152 5.04 8.59 8.09
C TYR A 152 6.01 8.56 6.90
N SER A 153 7.21 8.00 7.13
CA SER A 153 8.27 8.00 6.13
C SER A 153 8.39 6.67 5.39
N LEU A 154 8.63 6.76 4.09
CA LEU A 154 9.07 5.62 3.27
C LEU A 154 10.59 5.39 3.35
N SER A 155 11.34 6.28 4.03
CA SER A 155 12.80 6.24 4.10
C SER A 155 13.31 5.95 5.51
N PRO A 156 14.36 5.11 5.65
CA PRO A 156 15.00 4.82 6.93
C PRO A 156 15.72 6.02 7.57
N LYS A 157 15.86 7.15 6.86
CA LYS A 157 16.43 8.39 7.43
C LYS A 157 15.61 8.94 8.60
N PHE A 158 14.34 8.55 8.71
CA PHE A 158 13.44 8.95 9.80
C PHE A 158 12.97 7.72 10.58
N PRO A 159 13.84 7.06 11.35
CA PRO A 159 13.64 5.70 11.86
C PRO A 159 12.40 5.54 12.75
N GLU A 160 12.02 6.58 13.53
CA GLU A 160 10.84 6.51 14.42
C GLU A 160 9.52 6.50 13.64
N LYS A 161 9.51 7.03 12.41
CA LYS A 161 8.33 7.10 11.53
C LYS A 161 8.48 6.27 10.25
N TYR A 162 9.56 5.51 10.15
CA TYR A 162 9.85 4.67 8.99
C TYR A 162 8.92 3.48 8.93
N VAL A 163 8.34 3.24 7.77
CA VAL A 163 7.32 2.20 7.55
C VAL A 163 7.72 0.81 8.05
N TYR A 164 9.01 0.42 7.96
CA TYR A 164 9.47 -0.87 8.46
C TYR A 164 9.73 -0.90 9.98
N SER A 165 9.76 0.25 10.63
CA SER A 165 9.89 0.38 12.08
C SER A 165 8.54 0.41 12.80
N LEU A 166 7.44 0.57 12.06
CA LEU A 166 6.09 0.58 12.63
C LEU A 166 5.69 -0.85 12.98
N LYS A 167 5.65 -1.15 14.28
CA LYS A 167 5.35 -2.50 14.79
C LYS A 167 4.05 -2.49 15.57
N PRO A 168 3.16 -3.47 15.34
CA PRO A 168 1.97 -3.67 16.16
C PRO A 168 2.34 -4.32 17.50
N ASN A 169 1.45 -4.22 18.49
CA ASN A 169 1.56 -4.98 19.74
C ASN A 169 1.26 -6.48 19.51
N SER A 170 0.33 -6.77 18.58
CA SER A 170 -0.01 -8.12 18.15
C SER A 170 -0.26 -8.15 16.64
N ILE A 171 0.09 -9.26 16.00
CA ILE A 171 -0.20 -9.46 14.59
C ILE A 171 -1.56 -10.14 14.45
N GLU A 172 -2.49 -9.46 13.79
CA GLU A 172 -3.75 -10.06 13.38
C GLU A 172 -3.53 -10.97 12.18
N HIS A 173 -4.20 -12.10 12.15
CA HIS A 173 -4.13 -13.06 11.05
C HIS A 173 -5.38 -13.03 10.16
N ASP A 174 -6.50 -12.56 10.71
CA ASP A 174 -7.75 -12.35 9.99
C ASP A 174 -7.93 -10.87 9.67
N PHE A 175 -7.36 -10.46 8.55
CA PHE A 175 -7.67 -9.14 8.01
C PHE A 175 -9.10 -9.16 7.48
N GLN A 176 -9.87 -8.13 7.84
CA GLN A 176 -11.22 -7.97 7.32
C GLN A 176 -11.15 -8.01 5.80
N SER A 177 -11.68 -9.09 5.23
CA SER A 177 -11.68 -9.27 3.79
C SER A 177 -12.39 -8.10 3.15
N ALA A 178 -11.67 -7.35 2.32
CA ALA A 178 -12.30 -6.41 1.41
C ALA A 178 -13.33 -7.18 0.57
N LYS A 179 -14.48 -6.59 0.34
CA LYS A 179 -15.49 -7.16 -0.54
C LYS A 179 -15.28 -6.67 -1.97
N GLU A 180 -15.84 -7.36 -2.95
CA GLU A 180 -15.73 -6.99 -4.36
C GLU A 180 -16.13 -5.53 -4.64
N ASP A 181 -17.14 -5.02 -3.92
CA ASP A 181 -17.66 -3.65 -4.08
C ASP A 181 -16.93 -2.61 -3.24
N ASP A 182 -15.95 -3.00 -2.46
CA ASP A 182 -15.20 -2.05 -1.63
C ASP A 182 -14.24 -1.22 -2.51
N LEU A 183 -14.17 0.07 -2.22
CA LEU A 183 -13.29 0.98 -2.93
C LEU A 183 -11.82 0.70 -2.57
N ALA A 184 -11.05 0.19 -3.51
CA ALA A 184 -9.65 -0.13 -3.31
C ALA A 184 -8.75 1.13 -3.37
N ALA A 185 -8.94 1.99 -4.37
CA ALA A 185 -8.09 3.15 -4.59
C ALA A 185 -8.85 4.36 -5.11
N ILE A 186 -8.39 5.56 -4.75
CA ILE A 186 -8.82 6.84 -5.33
C ILE A 186 -7.62 7.45 -6.04
N LEU A 187 -7.72 7.55 -7.36
CA LEU A 187 -6.71 8.22 -8.18
C LEU A 187 -7.07 9.69 -8.33
N LEU A 188 -6.22 10.57 -7.85
CA LEU A 188 -6.39 12.01 -7.92
C LEU A 188 -5.44 12.59 -8.98
N GLN A 189 -5.96 13.50 -9.79
CA GLN A 189 -5.16 14.26 -10.75
C GLN A 189 -5.11 15.72 -10.33
N ALA A 190 -3.92 16.33 -10.39
CA ALA A 190 -3.80 17.76 -10.28
C ALA A 190 -4.41 18.39 -11.55
N GLU A 191 -5.30 19.37 -11.39
CA GLU A 191 -5.76 20.14 -12.54
C GLU A 191 -4.56 20.90 -13.13
N GLN A 192 -4.22 20.60 -14.38
CA GLN A 192 -3.31 21.44 -15.14
C GLN A 192 -4.04 22.76 -15.40
N GLN A 193 -3.71 23.79 -14.63
CA GLN A 193 -4.08 25.16 -15.00
C GLN A 193 -3.29 25.48 -16.26
N GLU A 194 -3.95 25.44 -17.42
CA GLU A 194 -3.44 26.07 -18.64
C GLU A 194 -3.24 27.55 -18.32
N ILE A 195 -1.98 27.96 -18.18
CA ILE A 195 -1.61 29.35 -18.16
C ILE A 195 -1.84 29.84 -19.59
N GLN A 196 -3.04 30.32 -19.87
CA GLN A 196 -3.27 31.14 -21.06
C GLN A 196 -2.40 32.40 -20.90
N LYS A 197 -1.25 32.40 -21.58
CA LYS A 197 -0.48 33.62 -21.80
C LYS A 197 -1.31 34.50 -22.76
N ALA A 198 -1.83 35.60 -22.24
CA ALA A 198 -2.38 36.68 -23.01
C ALA A 198 -1.27 37.41 -23.79
#